data_1183914687070527be43151b3443e75c
#
_entry.id   1183914687070527be43151b3443e75c
#
_cell.length_a   1.000
_cell.length_b   1.000
_cell.length_c   1.000
_cell.angle_alpha   90.00
_cell.angle_beta   90.00
_cell.angle_gamma   90.00
#
_symmetry.space_group_name_H-M   'P 1'
#
loop_
_entity.id
_entity.type
_entity.pdbx_description
1 polymer ?
#
loop_
_entity_poly.entity_id
_entity_poly.type
_entity_poly.pdbx_seq_one_letter_code
_entity_poly.pdbx_strand_id
1 'polypeptide(L)'
;MTSPQPSNPIASQKKPMRRQKKLLDIYSRGLLTRKIAVPIKYVGGNLKEMLEKKISSEIEGRCIPEGYVKMHSVKLLTYSSGKIINGNYISFEVVFECQICLPVEGMLIECKSKIITKAGIKAEIEDDDSPVVIFIARDHHYMTPYFSTISEDQDIKVRVIGQRFELNDKAISIIAELIEPPEVKQQAKRKPKLILTNEDAPTLTIKRKKKSKQPKLVLDE
;
A
#
# COMPACT_ATOMS: atom_id res chain seq x y z
N MET A 1 -59.01 -44.27 -2.58
CA MET A 1 -57.54 -44.50 -2.61
C MET A 1 -56.93 -43.28 -3.14
N THR A 2 -56.51 -42.41 -2.24
CA THR A 2 -55.92 -41.07 -2.51
C THR A 2 -54.45 -41.12 -2.12
N SER A 3 -53.54 -40.97 -3.09
CA SER A 3 -52.10 -40.96 -2.90
C SER A 3 -51.64 -39.63 -2.34
N PRO A 4 -50.70 -39.57 -1.38
CA PRO A 4 -50.14 -38.33 -0.90
C PRO A 4 -49.02 -37.82 -1.85
N GLN A 5 -49.06 -36.52 -2.16
CA GLN A 5 -48.01 -35.82 -2.90
C GLN A 5 -46.76 -35.59 -1.99
N PRO A 6 -45.55 -35.67 -2.57
CA PRO A 6 -44.34 -35.38 -1.82
C PRO A 6 -44.13 -33.86 -1.70
N SER A 7 -43.89 -33.40 -0.47
CA SER A 7 -43.53 -32.04 -0.11
C SER A 7 -42.13 -31.72 -0.60
N ASN A 8 -41.98 -30.64 -1.37
CA ASN A 8 -40.69 -30.09 -1.81
C ASN A 8 -39.88 -29.57 -0.60
N PRO A 9 -38.56 -29.85 -0.52
CA PRO A 9 -37.70 -29.27 0.48
C PRO A 9 -37.37 -27.79 0.12
N ILE A 10 -37.59 -26.93 1.08
CA ILE A 10 -37.26 -25.50 1.03
C ILE A 10 -35.74 -25.36 0.81
N ALA A 11 -35.35 -24.82 -0.36
CA ALA A 11 -33.97 -24.50 -0.68
C ALA A 11 -33.48 -23.38 0.25
N SER A 12 -32.58 -23.73 1.14
CA SER A 12 -31.88 -22.77 1.97
C SER A 12 -31.03 -21.83 1.10
N GLN A 13 -31.45 -20.59 1.01
CA GLN A 13 -30.70 -19.50 0.34
C GLN A 13 -29.37 -19.33 1.05
N LYS A 14 -28.26 -19.81 0.45
CA LYS A 14 -26.90 -19.49 0.85
C LYS A 14 -26.70 -17.99 0.72
N LYS A 15 -26.52 -17.29 1.84
CA LYS A 15 -26.10 -15.88 1.88
C LYS A 15 -24.87 -15.72 0.98
N PRO A 16 -24.80 -14.67 0.12
CA PRO A 16 -23.64 -14.45 -0.71
C PRO A 16 -22.44 -14.21 0.22
N MET A 17 -21.44 -15.08 0.14
CA MET A 17 -20.14 -14.88 0.79
C MET A 17 -19.58 -13.55 0.30
N ARG A 18 -19.49 -12.58 1.20
CA ARG A 18 -18.85 -11.30 0.99
C ARG A 18 -17.42 -11.60 0.52
N ARG A 19 -17.16 -11.39 -0.78
CA ARG A 19 -15.81 -11.51 -1.35
C ARG A 19 -14.90 -10.63 -0.51
N GLN A 20 -14.08 -11.25 0.32
CA GLN A 20 -12.92 -10.58 0.90
C GLN A 20 -12.13 -10.06 -0.30
N LYS A 21 -11.93 -8.74 -0.39
CA LYS A 21 -11.01 -8.16 -1.36
C LYS A 21 -9.67 -8.81 -1.05
N LYS A 22 -9.25 -9.74 -1.92
CA LYS A 22 -7.92 -10.34 -1.89
C LYS A 22 -6.96 -9.15 -1.88
N LEU A 23 -6.11 -9.06 -0.86
CA LEU A 23 -5.02 -8.10 -0.88
C LEU A 23 -4.33 -8.26 -2.23
N LEU A 24 -4.15 -7.16 -2.93
CA LEU A 24 -3.49 -7.17 -4.22
C LEU A 24 -2.04 -7.56 -3.94
N ASP A 25 -1.60 -8.64 -4.56
CA ASP A 25 -0.19 -8.98 -4.67
C ASP A 25 0.52 -7.72 -5.22
N ILE A 26 1.59 -7.30 -4.56
CA ILE A 26 2.37 -6.12 -4.97
C ILE A 26 3.05 -6.33 -6.32
N TYR A 27 3.17 -7.59 -6.75
CA TYR A 27 3.75 -7.95 -8.04
C TYR A 27 2.68 -8.20 -9.09
N SER A 28 2.87 -7.64 -10.26
CA SER A 28 2.08 -7.89 -11.45
C SER A 28 2.94 -8.53 -12.54
N ARG A 29 2.33 -9.37 -13.36
CA ARG A 29 2.98 -9.99 -14.50
C ARG A 29 3.07 -8.99 -15.64
N GLY A 30 4.28 -8.68 -16.10
CA GLY A 30 4.56 -7.77 -17.21
C GLY A 30 5.18 -8.47 -18.41
N LEU A 31 4.82 -8.05 -19.60
CA LEU A 31 5.47 -8.41 -20.86
C LEU A 31 6.28 -7.22 -21.35
N LEU A 32 7.58 -7.42 -21.51
CA LEU A 32 8.49 -6.35 -21.92
C LEU A 32 9.25 -6.74 -23.18
N THR A 33 9.59 -5.71 -23.97
CA THR A 33 10.42 -5.85 -25.15
C THR A 33 11.66 -4.98 -24.99
N ARG A 34 12.84 -5.57 -25.16
CA ARG A 34 14.14 -4.87 -25.10
C ARG A 34 15.04 -5.26 -26.26
N LYS A 35 15.91 -4.33 -26.67
CA LYS A 35 16.96 -4.59 -27.64
C LYS A 35 18.25 -4.91 -26.92
N ILE A 36 18.82 -6.07 -27.22
CA ILE A 36 20.02 -6.58 -26.57
C ILE A 36 21.09 -6.84 -27.62
N ALA A 37 22.24 -6.22 -27.44
CA ALA A 37 23.42 -6.47 -28.29
C ALA A 37 24.30 -7.55 -27.66
N VAL A 38 24.65 -8.56 -28.46
CA VAL A 38 25.46 -9.68 -28.05
C VAL A 38 26.67 -9.81 -29.00
N PRO A 39 27.89 -10.03 -28.49
CA PRO A 39 29.02 -10.29 -29.34
C PRO A 39 28.80 -11.54 -30.18
N ILE A 40 29.21 -11.51 -31.45
CA ILE A 40 29.03 -12.63 -32.42
C ILE A 40 29.56 -13.94 -31.86
N LYS A 41 30.67 -13.93 -31.14
CA LYS A 41 31.31 -15.15 -30.57
C LYS A 41 30.39 -15.93 -29.60
N TYR A 42 29.37 -15.31 -29.06
CA TYR A 42 28.43 -15.96 -28.15
C TYR A 42 27.11 -16.39 -28.81
N VAL A 43 26.98 -16.16 -30.13
CA VAL A 43 25.79 -16.57 -30.88
C VAL A 43 26.02 -18.00 -31.36
N GLY A 44 25.37 -18.95 -30.70
CA GLY A 44 25.48 -20.38 -30.96
C GLY A 44 24.26 -21.17 -30.54
N GLY A 45 24.42 -22.48 -30.31
CA GLY A 45 23.30 -23.39 -29.99
C GLY A 45 22.46 -22.99 -28.74
N ASN A 46 23.06 -22.31 -27.78
CA ASN A 46 22.43 -21.91 -26.52
C ASN A 46 22.06 -20.42 -26.49
N LEU A 47 21.73 -19.82 -27.65
CA LEU A 47 21.41 -18.38 -27.74
C LEU A 47 20.27 -17.97 -26.81
N LYS A 48 19.22 -18.79 -26.70
CA LYS A 48 18.06 -18.50 -25.84
C LYS A 48 18.47 -18.33 -24.36
N GLU A 49 19.18 -19.27 -23.81
CA GLU A 49 19.64 -19.23 -22.41
C GLU A 49 20.62 -18.08 -22.16
N MET A 50 21.46 -17.77 -23.13
CA MET A 50 22.40 -16.68 -23.02
C MET A 50 21.69 -15.31 -23.02
N LEU A 51 20.66 -15.12 -23.89
CA LEU A 51 19.84 -13.93 -23.90
C LEU A 51 19.07 -13.77 -22.59
N GLU A 52 18.49 -14.85 -22.07
CA GLU A 52 17.78 -14.86 -20.78
C GLU A 52 18.70 -14.46 -19.63
N LYS A 53 19.85 -15.08 -19.50
CA LYS A 53 20.85 -14.73 -18.47
C LYS A 53 21.30 -13.28 -18.56
N LYS A 54 21.49 -12.77 -19.79
CA LYS A 54 21.90 -11.38 -19.98
C LYS A 54 20.80 -10.41 -19.54
N ILE A 55 19.54 -10.66 -19.88
CA ILE A 55 18.40 -9.86 -19.44
C ILE A 55 18.29 -9.90 -17.92
N SER A 56 18.30 -11.10 -17.32
CA SER A 56 18.24 -11.26 -15.86
C SER A 56 19.30 -10.43 -15.15
N SER A 57 20.55 -10.48 -15.63
CA SER A 57 21.64 -9.72 -15.02
C SER A 57 21.51 -8.19 -15.16
N GLU A 58 20.81 -7.72 -16.20
CA GLU A 58 20.64 -6.30 -16.47
C GLU A 58 19.45 -5.68 -15.71
N ILE A 59 18.36 -6.43 -15.49
CA ILE A 59 17.11 -5.86 -14.98
C ILE A 59 16.60 -6.45 -13.66
N GLU A 60 16.94 -7.68 -13.31
CA GLU A 60 16.45 -8.28 -12.07
C GLU A 60 17.05 -7.62 -10.82
N GLY A 61 16.22 -7.49 -9.78
CA GLY A 61 16.61 -6.91 -8.50
C GLY A 61 16.82 -5.40 -8.52
N ARG A 62 16.29 -4.72 -9.51
CA ARG A 62 16.40 -3.25 -9.63
C ARG A 62 15.21 -2.62 -10.31
N CYS A 63 15.08 -1.31 -10.13
CA CYS A 63 14.04 -0.51 -10.76
C CYS A 63 14.39 -0.20 -12.23
N ILE A 64 13.44 -0.48 -13.10
CA ILE A 64 13.40 -0.06 -14.51
C ILE A 64 12.27 0.97 -14.68
N PRO A 65 12.09 1.62 -15.84
CA PRO A 65 11.01 2.59 -16.01
C PRO A 65 9.60 2.05 -15.71
N GLU A 66 9.40 0.75 -15.89
CA GLU A 66 8.14 0.06 -15.65
C GLU A 66 7.92 -0.36 -14.19
N GLY A 67 8.92 -0.22 -13.30
CA GLY A 67 8.88 -0.58 -11.89
C GLY A 67 10.04 -1.48 -11.47
N TYR A 68 9.99 -2.04 -10.28
CA TYR A 68 11.01 -2.98 -9.78
C TYR A 68 10.75 -4.38 -10.29
N VAL A 69 11.79 -5.02 -10.82
CA VAL A 69 11.73 -6.39 -11.34
C VAL A 69 12.15 -7.39 -10.27
N LYS A 70 11.27 -8.33 -9.95
CA LYS A 70 11.54 -9.39 -8.98
C LYS A 70 12.71 -10.28 -9.44
N MET A 71 13.56 -10.67 -8.49
CA MET A 71 14.65 -11.62 -8.73
C MET A 71 14.11 -12.96 -9.25
N HIS A 72 14.82 -13.57 -10.15
CA HIS A 72 14.50 -14.90 -10.74
C HIS A 72 13.10 -14.99 -11.39
N SER A 73 12.56 -13.85 -11.86
CA SER A 73 11.23 -13.80 -12.48
C SER A 73 11.24 -13.68 -13.99
N VAL A 74 12.38 -13.35 -14.56
CA VAL A 74 12.54 -13.16 -16.01
C VAL A 74 12.45 -14.48 -16.74
N LYS A 75 11.60 -14.55 -17.75
CA LYS A 75 11.43 -15.69 -18.64
C LYS A 75 11.38 -15.25 -20.09
N LEU A 76 12.33 -15.68 -20.87
CA LEU A 76 12.36 -15.38 -22.29
C LEU A 76 11.26 -16.12 -23.04
N LEU A 77 10.40 -15.37 -23.75
CA LEU A 77 9.33 -15.92 -24.57
C LEU A 77 9.78 -16.10 -26.02
N THR A 78 10.22 -15.02 -26.65
CA THR A 78 10.64 -15.01 -28.04
C THR A 78 11.71 -13.96 -28.30
N TYR A 79 12.41 -14.09 -29.41
CA TYR A 79 13.38 -13.09 -29.88
C TYR A 79 13.36 -13.01 -31.41
N SER A 80 13.74 -11.85 -31.93
CA SER A 80 13.80 -11.60 -33.38
C SER A 80 15.01 -12.24 -34.04
N SER A 81 15.03 -12.23 -35.37
CA SER A 81 16.29 -12.48 -36.13
C SER A 81 17.31 -11.40 -35.75
N GLY A 82 18.58 -11.83 -35.57
CA GLY A 82 19.67 -10.92 -35.21
C GLY A 82 20.01 -9.93 -36.33
N LYS A 83 20.28 -8.68 -35.97
CA LYS A 83 20.78 -7.63 -36.87
C LYS A 83 22.21 -7.31 -36.49
N ILE A 84 23.16 -7.40 -37.45
CA ILE A 84 24.55 -7.07 -37.21
C ILE A 84 24.68 -5.56 -36.94
N ILE A 85 25.38 -5.23 -35.87
CA ILE A 85 25.76 -3.88 -35.49
C ILE A 85 27.27 -3.82 -35.35
N ASN A 86 27.92 -2.82 -35.98
CA ASN A 86 29.36 -2.53 -35.83
C ASN A 86 30.31 -3.77 -35.98
N GLY A 87 30.01 -4.68 -36.90
CA GLY A 87 30.86 -5.81 -37.27
C GLY A 87 31.01 -6.93 -36.22
N ASN A 88 31.00 -6.62 -34.91
CA ASN A 88 31.30 -7.60 -33.85
C ASN A 88 30.10 -7.93 -32.94
N TYR A 89 28.98 -7.19 -33.07
CA TYR A 89 27.79 -7.36 -32.25
C TYR A 89 26.55 -7.65 -33.11
N ILE A 90 25.69 -8.48 -32.59
CA ILE A 90 24.36 -8.75 -33.15
C ILE A 90 23.34 -8.27 -32.17
N SER A 91 22.40 -7.44 -32.63
CA SER A 91 21.25 -7.00 -31.85
C SER A 91 20.04 -7.89 -32.07
N PHE A 92 19.46 -8.32 -30.99
CA PHE A 92 18.19 -9.05 -30.93
C PHE A 92 17.12 -8.18 -30.27
N GLU A 93 15.93 -8.16 -30.81
CA GLU A 93 14.76 -7.65 -30.13
C GLU A 93 14.11 -8.81 -29.37
N VAL A 94 14.03 -8.70 -28.05
CA VAL A 94 13.72 -9.80 -27.14
C VAL A 94 12.44 -9.49 -26.42
N VAL A 95 11.50 -10.44 -26.42
CA VAL A 95 10.25 -10.36 -25.65
C VAL A 95 10.32 -11.35 -24.50
N PHE A 96 10.14 -10.86 -23.30
CA PHE A 96 10.21 -11.65 -22.08
C PHE A 96 9.10 -11.27 -21.10
N GLU A 97 8.75 -12.23 -20.26
CA GLU A 97 7.82 -12.07 -19.15
C GLU A 97 8.62 -11.87 -17.86
N CYS A 98 8.16 -10.99 -16.96
CA CYS A 98 8.73 -10.82 -15.64
C CYS A 98 7.65 -10.37 -14.64
N GLN A 99 7.96 -10.48 -13.35
CA GLN A 99 7.12 -9.94 -12.27
C GLN A 99 7.62 -8.55 -11.89
N ILE A 100 6.72 -7.55 -12.01
CA ILE A 100 7.02 -6.14 -11.79
C ILE A 100 6.26 -5.67 -10.56
N CYS A 101 6.94 -5.07 -9.61
CA CYS A 101 6.35 -4.34 -8.51
C CYS A 101 6.25 -2.86 -8.90
N LEU A 102 5.02 -2.36 -8.96
CA LEU A 102 4.72 -0.96 -9.22
C LEU A 102 3.49 -0.57 -8.38
N PRO A 103 3.66 -0.22 -7.10
CA PRO A 103 2.56 0.23 -6.27
C PRO A 103 1.97 1.53 -6.85
N VAL A 104 0.66 1.52 -7.09
CA VAL A 104 -0.04 2.68 -7.66
C VAL A 104 -0.83 3.42 -6.58
N GLU A 105 -1.11 4.70 -6.83
CA GLU A 105 -1.93 5.53 -5.95
C GLU A 105 -3.29 4.89 -5.66
N GLY A 106 -3.72 4.95 -4.40
CA GLY A 106 -4.97 4.34 -3.93
C GLY A 106 -4.90 2.85 -3.62
N MET A 107 -3.79 2.16 -3.91
CA MET A 107 -3.58 0.75 -3.58
C MET A 107 -3.54 0.55 -2.07
N LEU A 108 -4.16 -0.53 -1.60
CA LEU A 108 -4.16 -0.92 -0.19
C LEU A 108 -3.09 -1.98 0.05
N ILE A 109 -2.21 -1.71 1.01
CA ILE A 109 -1.10 -2.59 1.37
C ILE A 109 -1.20 -2.90 2.87
N GLU A 110 -0.99 -4.16 3.24
CA GLU A 110 -0.74 -4.57 4.62
C GLU A 110 0.76 -4.61 4.83
N CYS A 111 1.22 -3.98 5.91
CA CYS A 111 2.63 -3.86 6.24
C CYS A 111 2.83 -3.85 7.75
N LYS A 112 4.06 -4.05 8.17
CA LYS A 112 4.46 -4.05 9.58
C LYS A 112 5.25 -2.77 9.88
N SER A 113 4.87 -2.07 10.96
CA SER A 113 5.62 -0.91 11.45
C SER A 113 6.99 -1.37 11.96
N LYS A 114 8.08 -0.76 11.47
CA LYS A 114 9.44 -1.11 11.89
C LYS A 114 10.06 -0.05 12.77
N ILE A 115 9.98 1.20 12.36
CA ILE A 115 10.63 2.31 13.06
C ILE A 115 9.62 3.44 13.22
N ILE A 116 9.45 3.91 14.45
CA ILE A 116 8.57 5.04 14.77
C ILE A 116 9.45 6.24 15.12
N THR A 117 9.26 7.34 14.39
CA THR A 117 9.98 8.59 14.58
C THR A 117 9.02 9.76 14.81
N LYS A 118 9.57 10.92 15.17
CA LYS A 118 8.78 12.16 15.26
C LYS A 118 8.20 12.58 13.92
N ALA A 119 8.89 12.29 12.81
CA ALA A 119 8.46 12.64 11.45
C ALA A 119 7.40 11.67 10.89
N GLY A 120 7.38 10.43 11.35
CA GLY A 120 6.44 9.43 10.85
C GLY A 120 6.85 8.01 11.20
N ILE A 121 6.16 7.05 10.59
CA ILE A 121 6.38 5.63 10.76
C ILE A 121 6.99 5.07 9.47
N LYS A 122 8.12 4.36 9.59
CA LYS A 122 8.66 3.52 8.53
C LYS A 122 8.09 2.12 8.68
N ALA A 123 7.49 1.60 7.62
CA ALA A 123 6.92 0.26 7.58
C ALA A 123 7.49 -0.53 6.40
N GLU A 124 7.47 -1.84 6.52
CA GLU A 124 7.93 -2.79 5.51
C GLU A 124 6.88 -3.89 5.34
N ILE A 125 6.81 -4.46 4.15
CA ILE A 125 5.94 -5.62 3.91
C ILE A 125 6.61 -6.84 4.52
N GLU A 126 5.82 -7.78 5.05
CA GLU A 126 6.34 -8.94 5.79
C GLU A 126 7.16 -9.93 4.94
N ASP A 127 7.13 -9.80 3.60
CA ASP A 127 7.96 -10.60 2.71
C ASP A 127 9.42 -10.13 2.77
N ASP A 128 10.34 -11.03 3.11
CA ASP A 128 11.79 -10.77 3.25
C ASP A 128 12.42 -10.19 1.98
N ASP A 129 11.85 -10.47 0.80
CA ASP A 129 12.30 -9.98 -0.51
C ASP A 129 11.49 -8.77 -1.01
N SER A 130 10.75 -8.08 -0.15
CA SER A 130 9.94 -6.95 -0.59
C SER A 130 10.83 -5.74 -0.92
N PRO A 131 10.78 -5.23 -2.16
CA PRO A 131 11.55 -4.04 -2.54
C PRO A 131 10.88 -2.74 -2.11
N VAL A 132 9.83 -2.80 -1.28
CA VAL A 132 8.98 -1.66 -0.96
C VAL A 132 9.27 -1.14 0.44
N VAL A 133 9.67 0.12 0.53
CA VAL A 133 9.83 0.86 1.78
C VAL A 133 8.69 1.85 1.90
N ILE A 134 7.88 1.73 2.95
CA ILE A 134 6.69 2.55 3.16
C ILE A 134 6.97 3.58 4.24
N PHE A 135 6.67 4.85 3.94
CA PHE A 135 6.75 5.94 4.89
C PHE A 135 5.35 6.55 5.11
N ILE A 136 4.93 6.57 6.37
CA ILE A 136 3.64 7.14 6.79
C ILE A 136 3.95 8.44 7.53
N ALA A 137 3.77 9.57 6.84
CA ALA A 137 4.10 10.88 7.37
C ALA A 137 3.13 11.30 8.48
N ARG A 138 3.65 11.83 9.59
CA ARG A 138 2.84 12.35 10.70
C ARG A 138 1.98 13.53 10.27
N ASP A 139 2.48 14.38 9.38
CA ASP A 139 1.80 15.58 8.91
C ASP A 139 0.46 15.28 8.21
N HIS A 140 0.34 14.10 7.59
CA HIS A 140 -0.92 13.65 7.01
C HIS A 140 -1.91 13.09 8.05
N HIS A 141 -1.46 12.84 9.29
CA HIS A 141 -2.22 12.13 10.33
C HIS A 141 -2.36 12.93 11.64
N TYR A 142 -2.14 14.26 11.61
CA TYR A 142 -2.20 15.09 12.82
C TYR A 142 -3.58 15.08 13.50
N MET A 143 -4.65 14.83 12.76
CA MET A 143 -6.02 14.73 13.25
C MET A 143 -6.42 13.29 13.66
N THR A 144 -5.57 12.29 13.42
CA THR A 144 -5.89 10.88 13.60
C THR A 144 -5.32 10.35 14.91
N PRO A 145 -6.12 10.19 15.99
CA PRO A 145 -5.63 9.67 17.28
C PRO A 145 -4.99 8.28 17.15
N TYR A 146 -5.49 7.47 16.24
CA TYR A 146 -5.01 6.11 15.98
C TYR A 146 -3.53 6.07 15.61
N PHE A 147 -3.01 7.10 14.92
CA PHE A 147 -1.59 7.17 14.58
C PHE A 147 -0.66 7.11 15.81
N SER A 148 -1.08 7.72 16.92
CA SER A 148 -0.29 7.75 18.17
C SER A 148 -0.38 6.46 18.99
N THR A 149 -1.27 5.53 18.63
CA THR A 149 -1.44 4.25 19.33
C THR A 149 -0.66 3.10 18.72
N ILE A 150 -0.01 3.34 17.56
CA ILE A 150 0.76 2.33 16.86
C ILE A 150 2.07 2.09 17.59
N SER A 151 2.39 0.82 17.82
CA SER A 151 3.67 0.35 18.36
C SER A 151 4.55 -0.24 17.26
N GLU A 152 5.83 -0.45 17.57
CA GLU A 152 6.74 -1.16 16.69
C GLU A 152 6.31 -2.63 16.51
N ASP A 153 6.61 -3.20 15.35
CA ASP A 153 6.23 -4.55 14.91
C ASP A 153 4.73 -4.83 14.86
N GLN A 154 3.90 -3.80 14.76
CA GLN A 154 2.45 -3.94 14.62
C GLN A 154 2.03 -4.01 13.16
N ASP A 155 1.07 -4.90 12.85
CA ASP A 155 0.44 -4.98 11.54
C ASP A 155 -0.51 -3.80 11.31
N ILE A 156 -0.28 -3.08 10.22
CA ILE A 156 -1.04 -1.90 9.85
C ILE A 156 -1.47 -1.97 8.39
N LYS A 157 -2.60 -1.32 8.09
CA LYS A 157 -3.10 -1.17 6.71
C LYS A 157 -2.91 0.24 6.25
N VAL A 158 -2.33 0.39 5.07
CA VAL A 158 -2.04 1.70 4.49
C VAL A 158 -2.61 1.81 3.08
N ARG A 159 -2.86 3.06 2.67
CA ARG A 159 -3.21 3.41 1.30
C ARG A 159 -2.06 4.20 0.68
N VAL A 160 -1.62 3.79 -0.49
CA VAL A 160 -0.57 4.50 -1.23
C VAL A 160 -1.07 5.87 -1.67
N ILE A 161 -0.34 6.92 -1.32
CA ILE A 161 -0.55 8.29 -1.80
C ILE A 161 0.32 8.56 -3.02
N GLY A 162 1.57 8.11 -2.98
CA GLY A 162 2.52 8.29 -4.06
C GLY A 162 3.73 7.39 -3.91
N GLN A 163 4.50 7.28 -4.97
CA GLN A 163 5.71 6.46 -5.03
C GLN A 163 6.86 7.26 -5.64
N ARG A 164 8.07 6.87 -5.28
CA ARG A 164 9.30 7.40 -5.85
C ARG A 164 10.35 6.30 -5.97
N PHE A 165 10.95 6.20 -7.13
CA PHE A 165 12.14 5.39 -7.39
C PHE A 165 12.93 6.02 -8.53
N GLU A 166 14.20 5.66 -8.62
CA GLU A 166 15.08 6.03 -9.73
C GLU A 166 15.54 4.77 -10.46
N LEU A 167 16.09 4.94 -11.65
CA LEU A 167 16.60 3.81 -12.42
C LEU A 167 17.76 3.13 -11.66
N ASN A 168 17.73 1.81 -11.64
CA ASN A 168 18.67 0.95 -10.91
C ASN A 168 18.56 0.98 -9.39
N ASP A 169 17.57 1.63 -8.80
CA ASP A 169 17.31 1.51 -7.37
C ASP A 169 16.97 0.08 -6.98
N LYS A 170 17.38 -0.29 -5.76
CA LYS A 170 17.07 -1.60 -5.17
C LYS A 170 15.72 -1.67 -4.47
N ALA A 171 15.07 -0.52 -4.28
CA ALA A 171 13.80 -0.43 -3.58
C ALA A 171 12.96 0.73 -4.12
N ILE A 172 11.65 0.63 -3.95
CA ILE A 172 10.67 1.67 -4.23
C ILE A 172 10.27 2.32 -2.91
N SER A 173 10.39 3.64 -2.81
CA SER A 173 9.90 4.40 -1.67
C SER A 173 8.45 4.81 -1.90
N ILE A 174 7.59 4.53 -0.93
CA ILE A 174 6.15 4.86 -0.96
C ILE A 174 5.83 5.82 0.16
N ILE A 175 5.05 6.84 -0.14
CA ILE A 175 4.34 7.64 0.85
C ILE A 175 2.93 7.10 0.96
N ALA A 176 2.48 6.81 2.16
CA ALA A 176 1.18 6.20 2.39
C ALA A 176 0.39 6.87 3.52
N GLU A 177 -0.93 6.74 3.43
CA GLU A 177 -1.90 7.13 4.45
C GLU A 177 -2.29 5.91 5.28
N LEU A 178 -2.32 6.05 6.60
CA LEU A 178 -2.75 5.03 7.53
C LEU A 178 -4.28 4.86 7.47
N ILE A 179 -4.74 3.63 7.41
CA ILE A 179 -6.18 3.32 7.45
C ILE A 179 -6.56 2.84 8.83
N GLU A 180 -7.49 3.57 9.48
CA GLU A 180 -8.04 3.14 10.76
C GLU A 180 -8.86 1.85 10.61
N PRO A 181 -8.65 0.85 11.47
CA PRO A 181 -9.52 -0.32 11.53
C PRO A 181 -10.98 0.09 11.81
N PRO A 182 -11.97 -0.60 11.24
CA PRO A 182 -13.38 -0.26 11.41
C PRO A 182 -13.85 -0.29 12.87
N GLU A 183 -13.19 -1.05 13.72
CA GLU A 183 -13.49 -1.16 15.16
C GLU A 183 -13.19 0.14 15.93
N VAL A 184 -12.10 0.82 15.60
CA VAL A 184 -11.72 2.10 16.23
C VAL A 184 -12.73 3.21 15.85
N LYS A 185 -13.21 3.20 14.60
CA LYS A 185 -14.24 4.16 14.15
C LYS A 185 -15.58 4.02 14.87
N GLN A 186 -15.93 2.82 15.35
CA GLN A 186 -17.16 2.58 16.09
C GLN A 186 -17.07 3.06 17.54
N GLN A 187 -15.91 2.97 18.18
CA GLN A 187 -15.70 3.45 19.55
C GLN A 187 -15.72 5.00 19.63
N ALA A 188 -15.13 5.67 18.64
CA ALA A 188 -15.15 7.14 18.57
C ALA A 188 -16.55 7.74 18.34
N LYS A 189 -17.51 6.97 17.79
CA LYS A 189 -18.90 7.39 17.59
C LYS A 189 -19.82 7.15 18.79
N ARG A 190 -19.37 6.40 19.80
CA ARG A 190 -20.12 6.21 21.05
C ARG A 190 -19.84 7.39 21.98
N LYS A 191 -20.54 8.51 21.79
CA LYS A 191 -20.60 9.56 22.80
C LYS A 191 -21.14 8.95 24.11
N PRO A 192 -20.55 9.24 25.29
CA PRO A 192 -21.09 8.76 26.54
C PRO A 192 -22.51 9.29 26.66
N LYS A 193 -23.52 8.41 26.77
CA LYS A 193 -24.83 8.76 27.22
C LYS A 193 -24.70 9.27 28.64
N LEU A 194 -24.89 10.58 28.84
CA LEU A 194 -25.12 11.15 30.16
C LEU A 194 -26.40 10.50 30.71
N ILE A 195 -26.21 9.59 31.65
CA ILE A 195 -27.32 9.08 32.49
C ILE A 195 -27.63 10.21 33.44
N LEU A 196 -28.68 10.97 33.14
CA LEU A 196 -29.33 11.87 34.11
C LEU A 196 -30.05 10.95 35.11
N THR A 197 -29.43 10.66 36.24
CA THR A 197 -30.11 10.18 37.43
C THR A 197 -30.90 11.34 38.00
N ASN A 198 -32.21 11.24 37.87
CA ASN A 198 -33.15 12.11 38.60
C ASN A 198 -33.13 11.66 40.05
N GLU A 199 -32.40 12.38 40.90
CA GLU A 199 -32.66 12.44 42.33
C GLU A 199 -32.08 13.74 42.88
N ASP A 200 -32.99 14.52 43.60
CA ASP A 200 -32.74 15.65 44.47
C ASP A 200 -32.33 17.00 43.87
N ALA A 201 -33.34 17.85 43.75
CA ALA A 201 -33.21 19.27 43.59
C ALA A 201 -32.92 19.99 44.93
N PRO A 202 -31.79 20.69 45.09
CA PRO A 202 -31.66 21.73 46.08
C PRO A 202 -31.98 23.10 45.46
N THR A 203 -32.93 23.78 46.12
CA THR A 203 -33.37 25.16 45.87
C THR A 203 -32.19 26.13 45.97
N LEU A 204 -31.74 26.69 44.88
CA LEU A 204 -30.71 27.73 44.87
C LEU A 204 -31.32 29.12 44.87
N THR A 205 -31.22 29.80 46.03
CA THR A 205 -31.54 31.20 46.24
C THR A 205 -30.54 32.09 45.48
N ILE A 206 -31.04 32.84 44.51
CA ILE A 206 -30.23 33.79 43.70
C ILE A 206 -30.00 35.06 44.53
N LYS A 207 -28.76 35.26 45.04
CA LYS A 207 -28.29 36.55 45.56
C LYS A 207 -27.74 37.40 44.41
N ARG A 208 -28.49 38.46 44.03
CA ARG A 208 -28.04 39.52 43.11
C ARG A 208 -26.88 40.31 43.74
N LYS A 209 -25.69 40.23 43.12
CA LYS A 209 -24.54 41.10 43.40
C LYS A 209 -24.61 42.36 42.51
N LYS A 210 -24.51 43.52 43.14
CA LYS A 210 -24.54 44.88 42.55
C LYS A 210 -23.28 45.10 41.68
N LYS A 211 -23.51 45.82 40.56
CA LYS A 211 -22.47 46.41 39.69
C LYS A 211 -21.56 47.35 40.49
N SER A 212 -20.27 47.20 40.37
CA SER A 212 -19.24 48.20 40.73
C SER A 212 -18.65 48.81 39.46
N LYS A 213 -18.44 50.12 39.57
CA LYS A 213 -18.10 51.14 38.55
C LYS A 213 -16.71 50.89 37.91
N GLN A 214 -16.59 51.22 36.62
CA GLN A 214 -15.36 51.38 35.87
C GLN A 214 -14.54 52.57 36.41
N PRO A 215 -13.21 52.50 36.47
CA PRO A 215 -12.36 53.67 36.57
C PRO A 215 -12.03 54.27 35.19
N LYS A 216 -12.10 55.61 35.13
CA LYS A 216 -11.78 56.46 34.00
C LYS A 216 -10.26 56.45 33.76
N LEU A 217 -9.87 56.32 32.49
CA LEU A 217 -8.54 56.69 32.01
C LEU A 217 -8.33 58.21 32.08
N VAL A 218 -7.30 58.63 32.75
CA VAL A 218 -6.73 59.96 32.67
C VAL A 218 -5.56 59.91 31.70
N LEU A 219 -5.64 60.69 30.65
CA LEU A 219 -4.54 61.10 29.79
C LEU A 219 -3.87 62.29 30.46
N ASP A 220 -2.56 62.22 30.70
CA ASP A 220 -1.70 63.36 30.91
C ASP A 220 -0.51 63.28 29.95
N GLU A 221 -0.18 64.43 29.43
CA GLU A 221 0.74 65.01 28.50
C GLU A 221 2.05 64.22 28.16
#